data_c19728394e509c1b3fcecca0baa2d50c
#
_entry.id   c19728394e509c1b3fcecca0baa2d50c
#
_cell.length_a   1.000
_cell.length_b   1.000
_cell.length_c   1.000
_cell.angle_alpha   90.00
_cell.angle_beta   90.00
_cell.angle_gamma   90.00
#
_symmetry.space_group_name_H-M   'P 1'
#
loop_
_entity.id
_entity.type
_entity.pdbx_description
1 polymer ?
#
loop_
_entity_poly.entity_id
_entity_poly.type
_entity_poly.pdbx_seq_one_letter_code
_entity_poly.pdbx_strand_id
1 'polypeptide(L)'
;MKTQLDSLTAFFMQNVPERAGRGFDSQIDGMKVISAARDVGNGQYRLSVLRYTALLSWERFPFRLVDPQLLVALLEVWMDEHAAPVLEETGIENTEADWDVTLEDEETATVVLSIPLADELVIRPDAKGLIPYRGERWSLVEPEIWTALSATVYGVDESGAPVGES
;
A
#
# COMPACT_ATOMS: atom_id res chain seq x y z
N MET A 1 8.23 -7.70 -1.04
CA MET A 1 7.35 -7.28 -2.13
C MET A 1 6.65 -5.98 -1.77
N LYS A 2 6.68 -5.02 -2.66
CA LYS A 2 6.05 -3.72 -2.38
C LYS A 2 4.68 -3.66 -3.01
N THR A 3 3.66 -3.45 -2.18
CA THR A 3 2.27 -3.42 -2.61
C THR A 3 1.65 -2.07 -2.29
N GLN A 4 0.42 -1.84 -2.76
CA GLN A 4 -0.32 -0.64 -2.39
C GLN A 4 -0.52 -0.59 -0.87
N LEU A 5 -0.74 -1.76 -0.25
CA LEU A 5 -0.86 -1.81 1.21
C LEU A 5 0.44 -1.40 1.89
N ASP A 6 1.59 -1.84 1.35
CA ASP A 6 2.89 -1.43 1.91
C ASP A 6 3.07 0.08 1.81
N SER A 7 2.67 0.67 0.67
CA SER A 7 2.75 2.11 0.47
C SER A 7 1.87 2.86 1.47
N LEU A 8 0.62 2.43 1.62
CA LEU A 8 -0.33 3.05 2.53
C LEU A 8 0.14 2.90 3.98
N THR A 9 0.62 1.70 4.33
CA THR A 9 1.14 1.42 5.67
C THR A 9 2.30 2.36 6.01
N ALA A 10 3.25 2.50 5.08
CA ALA A 10 4.39 3.39 5.28
C ALA A 10 3.94 4.85 5.43
N PHE A 11 2.93 5.25 4.65
CA PHE A 11 2.42 6.61 4.73
C PHE A 11 1.82 6.91 6.11
N PHE A 12 1.04 5.98 6.64
CA PHE A 12 0.48 6.15 7.98
C PHE A 12 1.59 6.15 9.03
N MET A 13 2.55 5.23 8.92
CA MET A 13 3.63 5.16 9.90
C MET A 13 4.47 6.43 9.96
N GLN A 14 4.60 7.12 8.82
CA GLN A 14 5.37 8.36 8.76
C GLN A 14 4.62 9.57 9.27
N ASN A 15 3.31 9.57 9.18
CA ASN A 15 2.53 10.78 9.39
C ASN A 15 1.63 10.76 10.63
N VAL A 16 1.45 9.60 11.26
CA VAL A 16 0.71 9.49 12.51
C VAL A 16 1.70 9.66 13.66
N PRO A 17 1.41 10.53 14.64
CA PRO A 17 2.31 10.69 15.79
C PRO A 17 2.59 9.35 16.46
N GLU A 18 3.82 9.17 16.92
CA GLU A 18 4.28 7.90 17.49
C GLU A 18 3.35 7.38 18.58
N ARG A 19 2.91 8.26 19.47
CA ARG A 19 2.03 7.85 20.56
C ARG A 19 0.72 7.24 20.10
N ALA A 20 0.24 7.66 18.94
CA ALA A 20 -1.01 7.15 18.38
C ALA A 20 -0.77 5.92 17.51
N GLY A 21 0.45 5.74 17.02
CA GLY A 21 0.78 4.64 16.13
C GLY A 21 1.28 3.38 16.82
N ARG A 22 1.37 3.36 18.14
CA ARG A 22 1.94 2.20 18.86
C ARG A 22 1.13 0.92 18.70
N GLY A 23 -0.17 1.04 18.57
CA GLY A 23 -1.05 -0.12 18.39
C GLY A 23 -1.43 -0.36 16.96
N PHE A 24 -0.67 0.19 16.00
CA PHE A 24 -0.97 0.07 14.59
C PHE A 24 -0.61 -1.30 14.04
N ASP A 25 -1.52 -1.85 13.22
CA ASP A 25 -1.29 -3.10 12.51
C ASP A 25 -1.98 -3.03 11.16
N SER A 26 -1.46 -3.74 10.18
CA SER A 26 -2.06 -3.81 8.86
C SER A 26 -2.01 -5.24 8.33
N GLN A 27 -3.06 -5.65 7.62
CA GLN A 27 -3.13 -7.00 7.07
C GLN A 27 -4.03 -7.03 5.85
N ILE A 28 -3.91 -8.10 5.10
CA ILE A 28 -4.77 -8.37 3.94
C ILE A 28 -5.87 -9.33 4.39
N ASP A 29 -7.11 -9.00 4.00
CA ASP A 29 -8.26 -9.86 4.27
C ASP A 29 -8.94 -10.19 2.95
N GLY A 30 -8.65 -11.38 2.45
CA GLY A 30 -9.23 -11.85 1.20
C GLY A 30 -8.59 -11.24 -0.05
N MET A 31 -8.36 -12.07 -1.04
CA MET A 31 -7.76 -11.61 -2.30
C MET A 31 -8.46 -12.29 -3.45
N LYS A 32 -8.71 -11.53 -4.52
CA LYS A 32 -9.26 -12.06 -5.76
C LYS A 32 -8.32 -11.72 -6.89
N VAL A 33 -8.18 -12.67 -7.83
CA VAL A 33 -7.39 -12.46 -9.03
C VAL A 33 -8.34 -12.06 -10.14
N ILE A 34 -8.10 -10.88 -10.73
CA ILE A 34 -8.92 -10.38 -11.83
C ILE A 34 -8.11 -10.52 -13.10
N SER A 35 -8.66 -11.25 -14.07
CA SER A 35 -7.99 -11.44 -15.34
C SER A 35 -7.95 -10.11 -16.10
N ALA A 36 -6.76 -9.59 -16.32
CA ALA A 36 -6.58 -8.28 -16.94
C ALA A 36 -5.22 -8.24 -17.64
N ALA A 37 -4.98 -9.23 -18.48
CA ALA A 37 -3.72 -9.41 -19.17
C ALA A 37 -3.47 -8.31 -20.20
N ARG A 38 -2.25 -7.75 -20.19
CA ARG A 38 -1.85 -6.81 -21.23
C ARG A 38 -0.34 -6.60 -21.22
N ASP A 39 0.18 -6.21 -22.37
CA ASP A 39 1.56 -5.77 -22.50
C ASP A 39 1.69 -4.38 -21.83
N VAL A 40 2.64 -4.25 -20.92
CA VAL A 40 2.84 -2.97 -20.21
C VAL A 40 4.12 -2.26 -20.65
N GLY A 41 4.77 -2.76 -21.72
CA GLY A 41 5.96 -2.13 -22.26
C GLY A 41 7.25 -2.65 -21.64
N ASN A 42 8.38 -2.30 -22.26
CA ASN A 42 9.72 -2.67 -21.80
C ASN A 42 9.90 -4.19 -21.63
N GLY A 43 9.20 -4.98 -22.46
CA GLY A 43 9.29 -6.43 -22.39
C GLY A 43 8.49 -7.03 -21.23
N GLN A 44 7.81 -6.22 -20.47
CA GLN A 44 7.04 -6.69 -19.31
C GLN A 44 5.61 -6.98 -19.69
N TYR A 45 4.99 -7.90 -18.96
CA TYR A 45 3.64 -8.32 -19.25
C TYR A 45 2.82 -8.46 -17.96
N ARG A 46 1.63 -7.87 -17.97
CA ARG A 46 0.72 -7.98 -16.82
C ARG A 46 -0.15 -9.23 -17.02
N LEU A 47 -0.06 -10.16 -16.08
CA LEU A 47 -0.88 -11.36 -16.12
C LEU A 47 -2.29 -11.09 -15.59
N SER A 48 -2.40 -10.33 -14.53
CA SER A 48 -3.67 -10.11 -13.86
C SER A 48 -3.56 -8.92 -12.89
N VAL A 49 -4.67 -8.59 -12.27
CA VAL A 49 -4.73 -7.62 -11.18
C VAL A 49 -5.18 -8.36 -9.93
N LEU A 50 -4.50 -8.12 -8.82
CA LEU A 50 -4.84 -8.70 -7.53
C LEU A 50 -5.63 -7.67 -6.75
N ARG A 51 -6.91 -7.95 -6.48
CA ARG A 51 -7.75 -7.06 -5.68
C ARG A 51 -7.98 -7.70 -4.31
N TYR A 52 -7.76 -6.93 -3.27
CA TYR A 52 -7.87 -7.44 -1.90
C TYR A 52 -8.44 -6.36 -0.99
N THR A 53 -8.88 -6.78 0.19
CA THR A 53 -9.31 -5.84 1.22
C THR A 53 -8.15 -5.65 2.19
N ALA A 54 -7.77 -4.41 2.42
CA ALA A 54 -6.76 -4.06 3.40
C ALA A 54 -7.45 -3.68 4.70
N LEU A 55 -6.96 -4.25 5.81
CA LEU A 55 -7.43 -3.91 7.15
C LEU A 55 -6.28 -3.24 7.90
N LEU A 56 -6.50 -2.00 8.30
CA LEU A 56 -5.53 -1.25 9.10
C LEU A 56 -6.21 -0.89 10.41
N SER A 57 -5.53 -1.15 11.51
CA SER A 57 -6.13 -0.91 12.82
C SER A 57 -5.17 -0.20 13.74
N TRP A 58 -5.74 0.60 14.62
CA TRP A 58 -4.99 1.33 15.64
C TRP A 58 -5.67 1.04 16.97
N GLU A 59 -5.04 0.18 17.78
CA GLU A 59 -5.54 -0.10 19.12
C GLU A 59 -5.00 0.93 20.08
N ARG A 60 -5.78 1.24 21.09
CA ARG A 60 -5.42 2.24 22.09
C ARG A 60 -5.07 3.58 21.50
N PHE A 61 -5.82 3.96 20.47
CA PHE A 61 -5.64 5.25 19.84
C PHE A 61 -6.05 6.35 20.80
N PRO A 62 -5.13 7.27 21.17
CA PRO A 62 -5.42 8.30 22.18
C PRO A 62 -6.24 9.44 21.57
N PHE A 63 -7.53 9.25 21.41
CA PHE A 63 -8.39 10.17 20.67
C PHE A 63 -8.52 11.56 21.33
N ARG A 64 -8.14 11.69 22.60
CA ARG A 64 -8.14 12.99 23.25
C ARG A 64 -6.87 13.80 22.97
N LEU A 65 -5.79 13.12 22.58
CA LEU A 65 -4.51 13.76 22.28
C LEU A 65 -4.30 13.93 20.78
N VAL A 66 -4.82 13.00 19.99
CA VAL A 66 -4.70 13.03 18.54
C VAL A 66 -6.09 12.82 17.96
N ASP A 67 -6.53 13.72 17.10
CA ASP A 67 -7.86 13.64 16.51
C ASP A 67 -7.91 12.45 15.53
N PRO A 68 -8.86 11.52 15.70
CA PRO A 68 -9.00 10.40 14.77
C PRO A 68 -9.25 10.82 13.33
N GLN A 69 -9.79 12.01 13.11
CA GLN A 69 -10.01 12.54 11.78
C GLN A 69 -8.69 12.71 11.01
N LEU A 70 -7.56 12.77 11.72
CA LEU A 70 -6.25 12.79 11.08
C LEU A 70 -6.07 11.54 10.21
N LEU A 71 -6.52 10.38 10.69
CA LEU A 71 -6.38 9.13 9.94
C LEU A 71 -7.19 9.19 8.65
N VAL A 72 -8.40 9.73 8.71
CA VAL A 72 -9.25 9.88 7.53
C VAL A 72 -8.61 10.83 6.53
N ALA A 73 -8.10 11.96 7.02
CA ALA A 73 -7.45 12.94 6.15
C ALA A 73 -6.21 12.36 5.48
N LEU A 74 -5.44 11.56 6.20
CA LEU A 74 -4.25 10.92 5.62
C LEU A 74 -4.62 9.95 4.52
N LEU A 75 -5.69 9.18 4.69
CA LEU A 75 -6.14 8.29 3.63
C LEU A 75 -6.56 9.08 2.39
N GLU A 76 -7.30 10.17 2.58
CA GLU A 76 -7.72 11.03 1.48
C GLU A 76 -6.51 11.55 0.69
N VAL A 77 -5.50 12.03 1.41
CA VAL A 77 -4.28 12.56 0.79
C VAL A 77 -3.52 11.44 0.05
N TRP A 78 -3.43 10.26 0.66
CA TRP A 78 -2.74 9.15 0.03
C TRP A 78 -3.44 8.73 -1.26
N MET A 79 -4.78 8.66 -1.24
CA MET A 79 -5.55 8.31 -2.43
C MET A 79 -5.35 9.33 -3.55
N ASP A 80 -5.23 10.59 -3.18
CA ASP A 80 -5.06 11.67 -4.16
C ASP A 80 -3.65 11.72 -4.75
N GLU A 81 -2.63 11.52 -3.93
CA GLU A 81 -1.24 11.76 -4.32
C GLU A 81 -0.38 10.53 -4.54
N HIS A 82 -0.71 9.42 -3.91
CA HIS A 82 0.16 8.24 -3.89
C HIS A 82 -0.45 6.97 -4.45
N ALA A 83 -1.76 6.95 -4.66
CA ALA A 83 -2.41 5.73 -5.14
C ALA A 83 -1.98 5.44 -6.58
N ALA A 84 -1.77 4.15 -6.88
CA ALA A 84 -1.37 3.76 -8.22
C ALA A 84 -2.56 3.81 -9.19
N PRO A 85 -2.28 4.04 -10.48
CA PRO A 85 -3.35 4.07 -11.50
C PRO A 85 -4.21 2.82 -11.54
N VAL A 86 -3.68 1.66 -11.07
CA VAL A 86 -4.46 0.43 -11.05
C VAL A 86 -5.70 0.53 -10.16
N LEU A 87 -5.67 1.38 -9.15
CA LEU A 87 -6.85 1.59 -8.30
C LEU A 87 -7.96 2.24 -9.10
N GLU A 88 -7.62 3.25 -9.89
CA GLU A 88 -8.59 3.93 -10.73
C GLU A 88 -9.12 2.98 -11.79
N GLU A 89 -8.24 2.20 -12.41
CA GLU A 89 -8.62 1.23 -13.43
C GLU A 89 -9.63 0.21 -12.89
N THR A 90 -9.50 -0.20 -11.64
CA THR A 90 -10.39 -1.17 -11.00
C THR A 90 -11.59 -0.53 -10.33
N GLY A 91 -11.73 0.80 -10.43
CA GLY A 91 -12.86 1.51 -9.86
C GLY A 91 -12.80 1.68 -8.34
N ILE A 92 -11.63 1.54 -7.75
CA ILE A 92 -11.47 1.68 -6.30
C ILE A 92 -11.32 3.16 -5.94
N GLU A 93 -12.15 3.63 -5.03
CA GLU A 93 -12.14 5.01 -4.57
C GLU A 93 -12.10 5.05 -3.04
N ASN A 94 -11.69 6.18 -2.50
CA ASN A 94 -11.64 6.33 -1.05
C ASN A 94 -13.03 6.26 -0.41
N THR A 95 -14.08 6.49 -1.19
CA THR A 95 -15.47 6.36 -0.69
C THR A 95 -15.83 4.92 -0.36
N GLU A 96 -15.03 3.95 -0.80
CA GLU A 96 -15.24 2.56 -0.45
C GLU A 96 -14.58 2.22 0.89
N ALA A 97 -13.87 3.17 1.49
CA ALA A 97 -13.26 2.97 2.80
C ALA A 97 -14.34 2.89 3.88
N ASP A 98 -14.22 1.91 4.75
CA ASP A 98 -15.14 1.71 5.85
C ASP A 98 -14.35 1.93 7.14
N TRP A 99 -14.81 2.86 7.96
CA TRP A 99 -14.14 3.21 9.21
C TRP A 99 -15.02 2.81 10.39
N ASP A 100 -14.41 2.16 11.37
CA ASP A 100 -15.07 1.79 12.60
C ASP A 100 -14.27 2.33 13.77
N VAL A 101 -14.93 3.02 14.69
CA VAL A 101 -14.28 3.56 15.89
C VAL A 101 -15.04 3.05 17.09
N THR A 102 -14.35 2.28 17.92
CA THR A 102 -14.93 1.70 19.13
C THR A 102 -14.18 2.25 20.34
N LEU A 103 -14.89 2.93 21.22
CA LEU A 103 -14.28 3.45 22.45
C LEU A 103 -13.93 2.31 23.38
N GLU A 104 -12.69 2.30 23.88
CA GLU A 104 -12.23 1.30 24.84
C GLU A 104 -12.40 1.83 26.26
N ASP A 105 -12.09 3.09 26.44
CA ASP A 105 -12.25 3.79 27.73
C ASP A 105 -12.37 5.29 27.47
N GLU A 106 -12.20 6.10 28.50
CA GLU A 106 -12.37 7.56 28.38
C GLU A 106 -11.26 8.24 27.58
N GLU A 107 -10.16 7.55 27.33
CA GLU A 107 -8.99 8.13 26.69
C GLU A 107 -8.55 7.44 25.41
N THR A 108 -8.95 6.20 25.20
CA THR A 108 -8.49 5.44 24.04
C THR A 108 -9.63 4.78 23.27
N ALA A 109 -9.37 4.53 22.01
CA ALA A 109 -10.32 3.88 21.11
C ALA A 109 -9.58 2.92 20.20
N THR A 110 -10.29 1.96 19.65
CA THR A 110 -9.79 1.14 18.55
C THR A 110 -10.39 1.69 17.28
N VAL A 111 -9.52 2.04 16.33
CA VAL A 111 -9.93 2.54 15.01
C VAL A 111 -9.58 1.48 13.98
N VAL A 112 -10.52 1.10 13.13
CA VAL A 112 -10.29 0.11 12.08
C VAL A 112 -10.70 0.70 10.73
N LEU A 113 -9.78 0.61 9.77
CA LEU A 113 -10.04 0.99 8.40
C LEU A 113 -10.08 -0.28 7.55
N SER A 114 -11.12 -0.44 6.77
CA SER A 114 -11.25 -1.51 5.79
C SER A 114 -11.39 -0.85 4.42
N ILE A 115 -10.48 -1.15 3.49
CA ILE A 115 -10.51 -0.53 2.17
C ILE A 115 -10.03 -1.53 1.12
N PRO A 116 -10.73 -1.61 -0.04
CA PRO A 116 -10.22 -2.42 -1.15
C PRO A 116 -9.01 -1.73 -1.77
N LEU A 117 -8.01 -2.53 -2.09
CA LEU A 117 -6.83 -2.08 -2.83
C LEU A 117 -6.54 -3.06 -3.94
N ALA A 118 -5.64 -2.70 -4.83
CA ALA A 118 -5.28 -3.56 -5.96
C ALA A 118 -3.83 -3.38 -6.33
N ASP A 119 -3.22 -4.48 -6.80
CA ASP A 119 -1.85 -4.46 -7.30
C ASP A 119 -1.81 -5.18 -8.64
N GLU A 120 -0.91 -4.76 -9.51
CA GLU A 120 -0.70 -5.43 -10.78
C GLU A 120 0.24 -6.61 -10.58
N LEU A 121 -0.09 -7.75 -11.20
CA LEU A 121 0.80 -8.90 -11.22
C LEU A 121 1.53 -8.89 -12.55
N VAL A 122 2.75 -8.36 -12.55
CA VAL A 122 3.55 -8.14 -13.74
C VAL A 122 4.78 -9.03 -13.74
N ILE A 123 5.11 -9.58 -14.90
CA ILE A 123 6.30 -10.41 -15.08
C ILE A 123 7.22 -9.80 -16.13
N ARG A 124 8.49 -10.16 -16.06
CA ARG A 124 9.51 -9.78 -17.03
C ARG A 124 10.34 -10.97 -17.42
N PRO A 125 10.91 -11.01 -18.65
CA PRO A 125 11.79 -12.10 -19.04
C PRO A 125 13.01 -12.16 -18.13
N ASP A 126 13.35 -13.37 -17.70
CA ASP A 126 14.49 -13.60 -16.81
C ASP A 126 14.92 -15.06 -16.97
N ALA A 127 16.12 -15.27 -17.51
CA ALA A 127 16.63 -16.63 -17.76
C ALA A 127 16.68 -17.48 -16.47
N LYS A 128 16.80 -16.82 -15.32
CA LYS A 128 16.81 -17.49 -14.02
C LYS A 128 15.46 -17.42 -13.32
N GLY A 129 14.43 -16.99 -14.02
CA GLY A 129 13.09 -16.84 -13.45
C GLY A 129 12.45 -18.18 -13.15
N LEU A 130 11.53 -18.14 -12.20
CA LEU A 130 10.83 -19.34 -11.74
C LEU A 130 9.52 -19.59 -12.49
N ILE A 131 9.10 -18.64 -13.34
CA ILE A 131 7.81 -18.73 -14.03
C ILE A 131 8.04 -19.16 -15.47
N PRO A 132 7.56 -20.35 -15.86
CA PRO A 132 7.63 -20.76 -17.27
C PRO A 132 6.39 -20.22 -17.98
N TYR A 133 6.59 -19.44 -19.04
CA TYR A 133 5.49 -18.84 -19.77
C TYR A 133 5.91 -18.62 -21.23
N ARG A 134 5.10 -19.05 -22.17
CA ARG A 134 5.33 -18.90 -23.61
C ARG A 134 6.71 -19.36 -24.07
N GLY A 135 7.19 -20.49 -23.48
CA GLY A 135 8.46 -21.07 -23.85
C GLY A 135 9.68 -20.38 -23.27
N GLU A 136 9.50 -19.42 -22.40
CA GLU A 136 10.59 -18.67 -21.76
C GLU A 136 10.45 -18.69 -20.25
N ARG A 137 11.51 -18.23 -19.59
CA ARG A 137 11.50 -18.06 -18.15
C ARG A 137 11.26 -16.59 -17.82
N TRP A 138 10.48 -16.37 -16.77
CA TRP A 138 10.07 -15.04 -16.33
C TRP A 138 10.20 -14.92 -14.83
N SER A 139 10.28 -13.70 -14.34
CA SER A 139 10.25 -13.42 -12.91
C SER A 139 9.24 -12.30 -12.64
N LEU A 140 8.83 -12.21 -11.37
CA LEU A 140 7.90 -11.16 -10.95
C LEU A 140 8.61 -9.81 -10.95
N VAL A 141 7.88 -8.78 -11.36
CA VAL A 141 8.33 -7.40 -11.26
C VAL A 141 7.67 -6.83 -10.02
N GLU A 142 8.46 -6.21 -9.14
CA GLU A 142 7.89 -5.53 -7.99
C GLU A 142 7.19 -4.25 -8.44
N PRO A 143 5.99 -3.96 -7.91
CA PRO A 143 5.30 -2.73 -8.26
C PRO A 143 6.14 -1.51 -7.91
N GLU A 144 6.09 -0.53 -8.79
CA GLU A 144 6.76 0.74 -8.56
C GLU A 144 5.85 1.59 -7.69
N ILE A 145 6.30 1.93 -6.51
CA ILE A 145 5.49 2.69 -5.57
C ILE A 145 6.18 4.02 -5.30
N TRP A 146 5.48 5.08 -5.63
CA TRP A 146 5.97 6.43 -5.41
C TRP A 146 5.73 6.83 -3.97
N THR A 147 6.81 6.95 -3.21
CA THR A 147 6.74 7.46 -1.85
C THR A 147 7.75 8.56 -1.70
N ALA A 148 7.52 9.45 -0.76
CA ALA A 148 8.43 10.53 -0.46
C ALA A 148 9.75 9.99 0.10
N LEU A 149 9.80 8.73 0.42
CA LEU A 149 11.00 8.10 0.94
C LEU A 149 12.01 7.76 -0.10
N SER A 150 11.58 7.54 -1.23
CA SER A 150 12.57 7.26 -2.20
C SER A 150 13.43 8.44 -2.45
N ALA A 151 13.50 8.62 -1.95
CA ALA A 151 14.24 9.27 -1.89
C ALA A 151 15.27 9.22 -1.35
N THR A 152 15.23 8.67 -1.24
CA THR A 152 15.94 8.72 -0.47
C THR A 152 16.39 8.13 -0.39
N VAL A 153 16.33 7.88 -0.75
CA VAL A 153 16.69 7.45 -0.17
C VAL A 153 17.17 7.02 -0.34
N TYR A 154 17.35 6.77 -0.62
CA TYR A 154 17.73 6.59 -0.14
C TYR A 154 18.20 6.68 0.08
N GLY A 155 18.48 6.47 -0.35
CA GLY A 155 18.83 6.88 0.35
C GLY A 155 19.38 6.73 0.50
N VAL A 156 19.43 6.79 0.34
CA VAL A 156 19.85 6.91 1.03
C VAL A 156 20.40 6.51 1.07
N ASP A 157 20.80 6.20 0.93
CA ASP A 157 21.31 6.08 1.45
C ASP A 157 21.74 5.88 1.76
N GLU A 158 21.62 5.54 1.45
CA GLU A 158 21.95 5.63 2.15
C GLU A 158 22.34 5.98 2.41
N SER A 159 22.52 5.98 1.96
CA SER A 159 22.69 6.51 2.49
C SER A 159 22.63 6.94 2.33
N GLY A 160 22.89 6.86 1.92
CA GLY A 160 22.44 7.49 2.17
C GLY A 160 22.42 7.69 1.51
N ALA A 161 21.72 7.69 1.10
CA ALA A 161 21.44 8.03 0.97
C ALA A 161 21.26 8.08 0.26
N PRO A 162 21.09 8.07 -0.14
CA PRO A 162 20.76 8.24 -0.28
C PRO A 162 20.84 8.11 -0.89
N VAL A 163 20.46 8.00 -1.46
CA VAL A 163 20.35 8.10 -1.34
C VAL A 163 20.25 8.32 -1.76
N GLY A 164 20.15 8.06 -2.42
CA GLY A 164 19.87 8.52 -2.15
C GLY A 164 19.97 8.68 -2.62
N GLU A 165 19.78 8.81 -3.04
CA GLU A 165 19.81 9.16 -2.75
C GLU A 165 19.64 9.31 -2.91
N SER A 166 19.61 9.09 -3.52
CA SER A 166 19.45 9.33 -3.01
C SER A 166 19.64 9.50 -3.19
#